data_2b13ed4f72950b2e76317fe9f1fa0178
#
_entry.id   2b13ed4f72950b2e76317fe9f1fa0178
#
_cell.length_a   1.000
_cell.length_b   1.000
_cell.length_c   1.000
_cell.angle_alpha   90.00
_cell.angle_beta   90.00
_cell.angle_gamma   90.00
#
_symmetry.space_group_name_H-M   'P 1'
#
loop_
_entity.id
_entity.type
_entity.pdbx_description
1 polymer ?
#
loop_
_entity_poly.entity_id
_entity_poly.type
_entity_poly.pdbx_seq_one_letter_code
_entity_poly.pdbx_strand_id
1 'polypeptide(L)' 'MLTSLDYYRVFYYVAKHRSFTRAAEVLTTSQPTVTRTVKNLENDLGCRLFERDRRGVVLTAEGELLY' A
#
# COMPACT_ATOMS: atom_id res chain seq x y z
N MET A 1 16.17 5.21 5.47
CA MET A 1 15.87 3.90 4.87
C MET A 1 14.64 3.29 5.53
N LEU A 2 13.74 2.70 4.75
CA LEU A 2 12.53 2.09 5.28
C LEU A 2 12.82 0.70 5.82
N THR A 3 12.24 0.39 6.98
CA THR A 3 12.30 -0.96 7.56
C THR A 3 11.09 -1.78 7.07
N SER A 4 11.10 -3.08 7.37
CA SER A 4 9.94 -3.93 7.07
C SER A 4 8.67 -3.42 7.75
N LEU A 5 8.80 -2.88 8.95
CA LEU A 5 7.68 -2.30 9.69
C LEU A 5 7.10 -1.09 8.95
N ASP A 6 7.98 -0.27 8.36
CA ASP A 6 7.52 0.89 7.58
C ASP A 6 6.76 0.46 6.34
N TYR A 7 7.18 -0.62 5.67
CA TYR A 7 6.46 -1.16 4.52
C TYR A 7 5.05 -1.58 4.90
N TYR A 8 4.89 -2.31 5.99
CA TYR A 8 3.58 -2.73 6.47
C TYR A 8 2.72 -1.55 6.90
N ARG A 9 3.33 -0.56 7.51
CA ARG A 9 2.63 0.66 7.91
C ARG A 9 2.07 1.40 6.70
N VAL A 10 2.86 1.56 5.66
CA VAL A 10 2.43 2.19 4.41
C VAL A 10 1.28 1.39 3.79
N PHE A 11 1.43 0.08 3.70
CA PHE A 11 0.39 -0.81 3.20
C PHE A 11 -0.91 -0.62 3.99
N TYR A 12 -0.81 -0.60 5.31
CA TYR A 12 -1.98 -0.44 6.18
C TYR A 12 -2.76 0.83 5.87
N TYR A 13 -2.07 1.95 5.72
CA TYR A 13 -2.75 3.22 5.47
C TYR A 13 -3.34 3.30 4.07
N VAL A 14 -2.70 2.72 3.07
CA VAL A 14 -3.28 2.64 1.73
C VAL A 14 -4.56 1.82 1.77
N ALA A 15 -4.54 0.69 2.45
CA ALA A 15 -5.70 -0.18 2.58
C ALA A 15 -6.84 0.51 3.34
N LYS A 16 -6.50 1.17 4.42
CA LYS A 16 -7.48 1.86 5.28
C LYS A 16 -8.21 2.95 4.52
N HIS A 17 -7.46 3.75 3.77
CA HIS A 17 -8.02 4.91 3.07
C HIS A 17 -8.43 4.60 1.63
N ARG A 18 -8.07 3.42 1.12
CA ARG A 18 -8.31 3.01 -0.26
C ARG A 18 -7.80 4.05 -1.26
N SER A 19 -6.65 4.66 -0.94
CA SER A 19 -6.09 5.75 -1.73
C SER A 19 -4.61 5.89 -1.44
N PHE A 20 -3.80 5.87 -2.48
CA PHE A 20 -2.36 6.13 -2.37
C PHE A 20 -2.11 7.60 -2.02
N THR A 21 -2.88 8.50 -2.62
CA THR A 21 -2.74 9.93 -2.35
C THR A 21 -3.07 10.26 -0.90
N ARG A 22 -4.18 9.74 -0.40
CA ARG A 22 -4.59 9.99 0.98
C ARG A 22 -3.59 9.40 1.98
N ALA A 23 -3.10 8.19 1.72
CA ALA A 23 -2.08 7.58 2.56
C ALA A 23 -0.82 8.45 2.62
N ALA A 24 -0.40 8.99 1.48
CA ALA A 24 0.76 9.87 1.44
C ALA A 24 0.54 11.12 2.31
N GLU A 25 -0.65 11.70 2.28
CA GLU A 25 -0.98 12.86 3.11
C GLU A 25 -0.90 12.51 4.60
N VAL A 26 -1.50 11.40 4.99
CA VAL A 26 -1.52 10.97 6.39
C VAL A 26 -0.10 10.65 6.88
N LEU A 27 0.72 10.06 6.03
CA LEU A 27 2.09 9.68 6.37
C LEU A 27 3.09 10.82 6.19
N THR A 28 2.63 11.98 5.73
CA THR A 28 3.47 13.16 5.49
C THR A 28 4.61 12.83 4.53
N THR A 29 4.27 12.20 3.42
CA THR A 29 5.22 11.82 2.37
C THR A 29 4.58 12.04 1.00
N SER A 30 5.31 11.72 -0.07
CA SER A 30 4.81 11.88 -1.43
C SER A 30 4.10 10.62 -1.91
N GLN A 31 3.15 10.79 -2.83
CA GLN A 31 2.43 9.67 -3.42
C GLN A 31 3.39 8.71 -4.18
N PRO A 32 4.38 9.20 -4.97
CA PRO A 32 5.32 8.28 -5.59
C PRO A 32 6.11 7.43 -4.60
N THR A 33 6.44 7.97 -3.43
CA THR A 33 7.12 7.20 -2.38
C THR A 33 6.22 6.10 -1.86
N VAL A 34 4.94 6.39 -1.62
CA VAL A 34 3.98 5.39 -1.15
C VAL A 34 3.82 4.28 -2.20
N THR A 35 3.66 4.66 -3.47
CA THR A 35 3.52 3.70 -4.57
C THR A 35 4.73 2.77 -4.66
N ARG A 36 5.93 3.33 -4.59
CA ARG A 36 7.17 2.55 -4.67
C ARG A 36 7.29 1.60 -3.48
N THR A 37 6.96 2.08 -2.30
CA THR A 37 7.03 1.27 -1.08
C THR A 37 6.10 0.08 -1.17
N VAL A 38 4.85 0.27 -1.63
CA VAL A 38 3.90 -0.82 -1.81
C VAL A 38 4.40 -1.80 -2.87
N LYS A 39 4.94 -1.31 -3.98
CA LYS A 39 5.48 -2.18 -5.02
C LYS A 39 6.64 -3.02 -4.51
N ASN A 40 7.51 -2.45 -3.69
CA ASN A 40 8.62 -3.20 -3.10
C ASN A 40 8.10 -4.29 -2.18
N LEU A 41 7.09 -4.00 -1.38
CA LEU A 41 6.47 -5.00 -0.52
C LEU A 41 5.83 -6.11 -1.35
N GLU A 42 5.10 -5.77 -2.41
CA GLU A 42 4.52 -6.76 -3.31
C GLU A 42 5.58 -7.67 -3.93
N ASN A 43 6.69 -7.07 -4.35
CA ASN A 43 7.80 -7.85 -4.92
C ASN A 43 8.41 -8.80 -3.90
N ASP A 44 8.59 -8.33 -2.67
CA ASP A 44 9.15 -9.16 -1.59
C ASP A 44 8.23 -10.34 -1.27
N LEU A 45 6.92 -10.12 -1.29
CA LEU A 45 5.93 -11.15 -0.97
C LEU A 45 5.59 -12.03 -2.18
N GLY A 46 5.95 -11.59 -3.38
CA GLY A 46 5.67 -12.33 -4.60
C GLY A 46 4.21 -12.33 -5.02
N CYS A 47 3.44 -11.34 -4.59
CA CYS A 47 2.02 -11.23 -4.93
C CYS A 47 1.57 -9.78 -4.94
N ARG A 48 0.44 -9.52 -5.60
CA ARG A 48 -0.17 -8.21 -5.59
C ARG A 48 -1.04 -8.07 -4.36
N LEU A 49 -0.99 -6.88 -3.76
CA LEU A 49 -1.79 -6.57 -2.57
C LEU A 49 -2.98 -5.67 -2.90
N PHE A 50 -2.88 -4.90 -3.99
CA PHE A 50 -3.93 -3.96 -4.40
C PHE A 50 -4.26 -4.13 -5.87
N GLU A 51 -5.53 -3.84 -6.19
CA GLU A 51 -6.05 -3.75 -7.54
C GLU A 51 -6.84 -2.47 -7.67
N ARG A 52 -7.17 -2.07 -8.90
CA ARG A 52 -8.02 -0.92 -9.17
C ARG A 52 -9.31 -1.39 -9.81
N ASP A 53 -10.43 -0.86 -9.32
CA ASP A 53 -11.75 -1.07 -9.93
C ASP A 53 -12.47 0.27 -10.02
N ARG A 54 -13.77 0.25 -10.29
CA ARG A 54 -14.56 1.49 -10.43
C ARG A 54 -14.55 2.33 -9.16
N ARG A 55 -14.38 1.71 -8.02
CA ARG A 55 -14.38 2.39 -6.72
C ARG A 55 -13.00 2.90 -6.33
N GLY A 56 -11.98 2.62 -7.15
CA GLY A 56 -10.62 3.01 -6.90
C GLY A 56 -9.77 1.83 -6.46
N VAL A 57 -9.01 2.02 -5.39
CA VAL A 57 -8.06 1.01 -4.89
C VAL A 57 -8.78 0.02 -3.99
N VAL A 58 -8.62 -1.28 -4.25
CA VAL A 58 -9.19 -2.34 -3.42
C VAL A 58 -8.11 -3.38 -3.13
N LEU A 59 -8.28 -4.12 -2.04
CA LEU A 59 -7.36 -5.20 -1.68
C LEU A 59 -7.59 -6.42 -2.55
N THR A 60 -6.50 -7.10 -2.93
CA THR A 60 -6.58 -8.45 -3.49
C THR A 60 -6.89 -9.43 -2.35
N ALA A 61 -7.12 -10.71 -2.69
CA ALA A 61 -7.29 -11.74 -1.67
C ALA A 61 -6.06 -11.82 -0.76
N GLU A 62 -4.87 -11.75 -1.35
CA GLU A 62 -3.61 -11.73 -0.59
C GLU A 62 -3.51 -10.50 0.29
N GLY A 63 -3.92 -9.33 -0.23
CA GLY A 63 -3.94 -8.10 0.54
C GLY A 63 -4.87 -8.18 1.74
N GLU A 64 -6.02 -8.82 1.58
CA GLU A 64 -6.97 -9.01 2.67
C GLU A 64 -6.39 -9.90 3.77
N LEU A 65 -5.65 -10.93 3.41
CA LEU A 65 -5.00 -11.79 4.39
C LEU A 65 -3.94 -11.04 5.20
N LEU A 66 -3.22 -10.12 4.55
CA LEU A 66 -2.18 -9.33 5.21
C LEU A 66 -2.77 -8.24 6.10
N TYR A 67 -3.88 -7.66 5.65
CA TYR A 67 -4.51 -6.55 6.34
C TYR A 67 -5.19 -7.02 7.63
#